data_0b278987ac3e204a9092d9744781f79b
#
_entry.id   0b278987ac3e204a9092d9744781f79b
#
_cell.length_a   1.000
_cell.length_b   1.000
_cell.length_c   1.000
_cell.angle_alpha   90.00
_cell.angle_beta   90.00
_cell.angle_gamma   90.00
#
_symmetry.space_group_name_H-M   'P 1'
#
loop_
_entity.id
_entity.type
_entity.pdbx_description
1 polymer ?
#
loop_
_entity_poly.entity_id
_entity_poly.type
_entity_poly.pdbx_seq_one_letter_code
_entity_poly.pdbx_strand_id
1 'polypeptide(L)'
;MTAQPAPDRTSDPSRDARSVLSSVFGLSGFRGAQEKIVRHVTAGGNCLVLMPTGGGKSLCYQLPSLLRDGCGIVVSPLIALMRDQVAGLTEAGVNAAVLNSTLSYEEASEVERRLIAGDLDLLYVAPERLLTPRCLNLLGQAQIALFAIDEAHCVSQWGHDFRPEYIGLSALAERFPKVPRIALTATADAMTRKEIAERLSLTDAPEFVASFDRPNIRYEIVDKQNATTQLKNFIRERHAGDAGVVYCLSRAKVEDVAAALSEAGIAALPYHAGLDAGVRARHQDRFLNEDGIVIVATVAFGMGIDKPDVRFVAHLDLPKSIEAYYQETGRAGRDGKPSAAWMAYGLSDIVQQRRMIDESTGSDAFKRVSIGKLDALVALAETVHCRRQRLLGYFGETRTEQSCGNCDNCLTPPRVRDGKVLAQKLLSCVYRTGQRFGAMHLIDEIGRAHV
;
A
#
# COMPACT_ATOMS: atom_id res chain seq x y z
N MET A 1 42.05 6.31 -19.88
CA MET A 1 41.47 4.98 -19.75
C MET A 1 40.24 4.97 -20.63
N THR A 2 40.31 4.29 -21.75
CA THR A 2 39.23 4.17 -22.71
C THR A 2 38.14 3.28 -22.10
N ALA A 3 36.93 3.85 -21.93
CA ALA A 3 35.76 3.10 -21.53
C ALA A 3 35.51 1.98 -22.54
N GLN A 4 35.45 0.73 -22.08
CA GLN A 4 34.96 -0.38 -22.88
C GLN A 4 33.50 -0.10 -23.27
N PRO A 5 33.14 -0.23 -24.57
CA PRO A 5 31.74 -0.12 -24.97
C PRO A 5 30.92 -1.20 -24.26
N ALA A 6 29.72 -0.81 -23.81
CA ALA A 6 28.78 -1.75 -23.22
C ALA A 6 28.57 -2.94 -24.18
N PRO A 7 28.47 -4.19 -23.66
CA PRO A 7 28.26 -5.35 -24.51
C PRO A 7 26.98 -5.20 -25.31
N ASP A 8 27.10 -5.46 -26.62
CA ASP A 8 25.97 -5.49 -27.56
C ASP A 8 24.93 -6.52 -27.09
N ARG A 9 23.76 -6.03 -26.59
CA ARG A 9 22.69 -6.82 -25.95
C ARG A 9 21.79 -7.51 -26.98
N THR A 10 21.95 -7.21 -28.26
CA THR A 10 21.07 -7.67 -29.34
C THR A 10 21.37 -9.08 -29.85
N SER A 11 22.43 -9.75 -29.39
CA SER A 11 22.93 -10.98 -29.98
C SER A 11 22.87 -12.25 -29.10
N ASP A 12 22.33 -12.18 -27.88
CA ASP A 12 22.20 -13.39 -27.06
C ASP A 12 20.74 -13.89 -26.97
N PRO A 13 20.31 -14.81 -27.88
CA PRO A 13 18.97 -15.38 -27.84
C PRO A 13 18.76 -16.31 -26.63
N SER A 14 19.74 -16.49 -25.76
CA SER A 14 19.68 -17.35 -24.58
C SER A 14 19.27 -16.64 -23.29
N ARG A 15 19.01 -15.33 -23.32
CA ARG A 15 18.48 -14.61 -22.14
C ARG A 15 17.02 -14.99 -21.87
N ASP A 16 16.83 -16.21 -21.38
CA ASP A 16 15.53 -16.62 -20.82
C ASP A 16 15.28 -15.86 -19.52
N ALA A 17 14.01 -15.47 -19.30
CA ALA A 17 13.55 -14.78 -18.11
C ALA A 17 13.97 -15.48 -16.80
N ARG A 18 14.03 -16.81 -16.80
CA ARG A 18 14.48 -17.61 -15.65
C ARG A 18 15.98 -17.50 -15.40
N SER A 19 16.79 -17.41 -16.44
CA SER A 19 18.22 -17.19 -16.31
C SER A 19 18.54 -15.85 -15.67
N VAL A 20 17.91 -14.77 -16.14
CA VAL A 20 18.08 -13.42 -15.55
C VAL A 20 17.50 -13.35 -14.12
N LEU A 21 16.35 -14.03 -13.86
CA LEU A 21 15.78 -14.14 -12.52
C LEU A 21 16.78 -14.75 -11.53
N SER A 22 17.47 -15.80 -11.92
CA SER A 22 18.44 -16.48 -11.06
C SER A 22 19.76 -15.72 -10.94
N SER A 23 20.31 -15.22 -12.06
CA SER A 23 21.65 -14.62 -12.08
C SER A 23 21.68 -13.20 -11.49
N VAL A 24 20.63 -12.39 -11.70
CA VAL A 24 20.57 -10.99 -11.24
C VAL A 24 19.86 -10.90 -9.88
N PHE A 25 18.72 -11.57 -9.72
CA PHE A 25 17.90 -11.43 -8.52
C PHE A 25 18.09 -12.56 -7.50
N GLY A 26 18.90 -13.58 -7.80
CA GLY A 26 19.15 -14.72 -6.89
C GLY A 26 17.92 -15.56 -6.58
N LEU A 27 16.86 -15.47 -7.40
CA LEU A 27 15.60 -16.15 -7.16
C LEU A 27 15.50 -17.47 -7.95
N SER A 28 15.09 -18.54 -7.28
CA SER A 28 14.99 -19.88 -7.88
C SER A 28 13.75 -20.07 -8.78
N GLY A 29 12.77 -19.16 -8.73
CA GLY A 29 11.55 -19.30 -9.53
C GLY A 29 10.56 -18.14 -9.34
N PHE A 30 9.63 -18.05 -10.27
CA PHE A 30 8.53 -17.10 -10.25
C PHE A 30 7.46 -17.49 -9.23
N ARG A 31 6.75 -16.50 -8.69
CA ARG A 31 5.59 -16.68 -7.80
C ARG A 31 4.30 -16.38 -8.55
N GLY A 32 3.28 -17.21 -8.39
CA GLY A 32 1.94 -16.97 -8.95
C GLY A 32 1.95 -16.64 -10.45
N ALA A 33 1.41 -15.47 -10.80
CA ALA A 33 1.29 -15.02 -12.18
C ALA A 33 2.53 -14.29 -12.74
N GLN A 34 3.61 -14.10 -11.95
CA GLN A 34 4.77 -13.30 -12.35
C GLN A 34 5.35 -13.70 -13.71
N GLU A 35 5.53 -15.02 -13.96
CA GLU A 35 6.10 -15.49 -15.23
C GLU A 35 5.23 -15.11 -16.44
N LYS A 36 3.90 -15.21 -16.28
CA LYS A 36 2.95 -14.81 -17.35
C LYS A 36 3.03 -13.32 -17.62
N ILE A 37 3.11 -12.50 -16.58
CA ILE A 37 3.21 -11.04 -16.69
C ILE A 37 4.52 -10.67 -17.36
N VAL A 38 5.65 -11.21 -16.88
CA VAL A 38 6.98 -10.95 -17.44
C VAL A 38 7.03 -11.29 -18.94
N ARG A 39 6.55 -12.47 -19.32
CA ARG A 39 6.50 -12.90 -20.74
C ARG A 39 5.62 -11.97 -21.58
N HIS A 40 4.45 -11.58 -21.07
CA HIS A 40 3.52 -10.69 -21.76
C HIS A 40 4.13 -9.32 -22.02
N VAL A 41 4.76 -8.72 -21.02
CA VAL A 41 5.39 -7.39 -21.13
C VAL A 41 6.65 -7.45 -21.99
N THR A 42 7.46 -8.51 -21.87
CA THR A 42 8.64 -8.73 -22.71
C THR A 42 8.26 -8.85 -24.18
N ALA A 43 7.14 -9.48 -24.50
CA ALA A 43 6.59 -9.53 -25.87
C ALA A 43 5.99 -8.20 -26.37
N GLY A 44 5.98 -7.14 -25.55
CA GLY A 44 5.46 -5.81 -25.93
C GLY A 44 4.00 -5.57 -25.59
N GLY A 45 3.39 -6.44 -24.77
CA GLY A 45 1.99 -6.28 -24.34
C GLY A 45 1.82 -5.27 -23.20
N ASN A 46 0.71 -4.52 -23.24
CA ASN A 46 0.25 -3.69 -22.12
C ASN A 46 -0.49 -4.55 -21.09
N CYS A 47 -0.43 -4.18 -19.81
CA CYS A 47 -1.25 -4.87 -18.80
C CYS A 47 -1.49 -4.03 -17.54
N LEU A 48 -2.54 -4.40 -16.80
CA LEU A 48 -2.80 -3.96 -15.43
C LEU A 48 -2.52 -5.13 -14.46
N VAL A 49 -1.71 -4.87 -13.43
CA VAL A 49 -1.28 -5.88 -12.47
C VAL A 49 -1.73 -5.50 -11.07
N LEU A 50 -2.53 -6.35 -10.46
CA LEU A 50 -2.96 -6.25 -9.07
C LEU A 50 -2.30 -7.37 -8.27
N MET A 51 -1.39 -7.01 -7.40
CA MET A 51 -0.67 -7.94 -6.53
C MET A 51 -0.50 -7.36 -5.13
N PRO A 52 -0.65 -8.14 -4.07
CA PRO A 52 -0.49 -7.66 -2.70
C PRO A 52 0.90 -7.07 -2.46
N THR A 53 1.02 -6.25 -1.43
CA THR A 53 2.32 -5.81 -0.92
C THR A 53 3.15 -7.04 -0.50
N GLY A 54 4.43 -7.08 -0.89
CA GLY A 54 5.27 -8.26 -0.72
C GLY A 54 5.08 -9.37 -1.76
N GLY A 55 4.13 -9.20 -2.71
CA GLY A 55 3.90 -10.15 -3.80
C GLY A 55 4.94 -10.14 -4.92
N GLY A 56 5.95 -9.26 -4.85
CA GLY A 56 7.00 -9.15 -5.87
C GLY A 56 6.57 -8.39 -7.12
N LYS A 57 5.74 -7.34 -6.98
CA LYS A 57 5.32 -6.47 -8.10
C LYS A 57 6.49 -5.90 -8.89
N SER A 58 7.54 -5.43 -8.21
CA SER A 58 8.69 -4.78 -8.85
C SER A 58 9.37 -5.69 -9.89
N LEU A 59 9.44 -6.99 -9.63
CA LEU A 59 10.02 -7.95 -10.56
C LEU A 59 9.26 -8.00 -11.91
N CYS A 60 7.94 -7.74 -11.90
CA CYS A 60 7.10 -7.77 -13.09
C CYS A 60 7.44 -6.69 -14.12
N TYR A 61 8.16 -5.64 -13.74
CA TYR A 61 8.67 -4.62 -14.65
C TYR A 61 10.22 -4.59 -14.71
N GLN A 62 10.91 -4.90 -13.62
CA GLN A 62 12.37 -4.91 -13.58
C GLN A 62 12.93 -5.96 -14.55
N LEU A 63 12.40 -7.18 -14.48
CA LEU A 63 12.88 -8.26 -15.34
C LEU A 63 12.61 -8.00 -16.85
N PRO A 64 11.40 -7.59 -17.30
CA PRO A 64 11.19 -7.19 -18.68
C PRO A 64 12.06 -6.03 -19.14
N SER A 65 12.40 -5.08 -18.24
CA SER A 65 13.32 -3.98 -18.58
C SER A 65 14.72 -4.48 -18.92
N LEU A 66 15.17 -5.58 -18.29
CA LEU A 66 16.46 -6.21 -18.57
C LEU A 66 16.46 -7.13 -19.81
N LEU A 67 15.27 -7.57 -20.22
CA LEU A 67 15.09 -8.49 -21.37
C LEU A 67 14.77 -7.78 -22.68
N ARG A 68 14.34 -6.52 -22.63
CA ARG A 68 13.99 -5.70 -23.80
C ARG A 68 15.10 -4.71 -24.08
N ASP A 69 15.22 -4.31 -25.34
CA ASP A 69 16.15 -3.26 -25.73
C ASP A 69 15.72 -1.90 -25.21
N GLY A 70 16.65 -1.15 -24.65
CA GLY A 70 16.46 0.19 -24.13
C GLY A 70 16.29 0.25 -22.60
N CYS A 71 15.90 1.41 -22.10
CA CYS A 71 15.74 1.69 -20.67
C CYS A 71 14.28 1.52 -20.22
N GLY A 72 14.04 0.78 -19.15
CA GLY A 72 12.74 0.74 -18.47
C GLY A 72 12.49 2.01 -17.66
N ILE A 73 11.40 2.73 -17.95
CA ILE A 73 11.02 3.95 -17.24
C ILE A 73 9.99 3.63 -16.20
N VAL A 74 10.34 3.80 -14.91
CA VAL A 74 9.48 3.49 -13.77
C VAL A 74 8.95 4.78 -13.15
N VAL A 75 7.64 5.00 -13.26
CA VAL A 75 6.96 6.13 -12.61
C VAL A 75 6.57 5.72 -11.22
N SER A 76 7.11 6.40 -10.21
CA SER A 76 6.80 6.13 -8.80
C SER A 76 6.51 7.43 -8.05
N PRO A 77 5.53 7.44 -7.10
CA PRO A 77 5.12 8.65 -6.42
C PRO A 77 6.04 9.01 -5.24
N LEU A 78 7.04 8.20 -4.93
CA LEU A 78 7.79 8.29 -3.67
C LEU A 78 9.29 8.27 -3.90
N ILE A 79 9.94 9.38 -3.58
CA ILE A 79 11.38 9.56 -3.73
C ILE A 79 12.18 8.54 -2.89
N ALA A 80 11.75 8.27 -1.65
CA ALA A 80 12.42 7.31 -0.77
C ALA A 80 12.39 5.90 -1.38
N LEU A 81 11.20 5.44 -1.82
CA LEU A 81 11.04 4.14 -2.47
C LEU A 81 11.91 4.00 -3.73
N MET A 82 11.95 5.06 -4.55
CA MET A 82 12.80 5.06 -5.75
C MET A 82 14.27 4.84 -5.40
N ARG A 83 14.77 5.51 -4.35
CA ARG A 83 16.16 5.37 -3.89
C ARG A 83 16.46 3.96 -3.41
N ASP A 84 15.58 3.39 -2.59
CA ASP A 84 15.73 2.02 -2.07
C ASP A 84 15.73 0.99 -3.21
N GLN A 85 14.82 1.14 -4.18
CA GLN A 85 14.76 0.26 -5.35
C GLN A 85 16.02 0.38 -6.20
N VAL A 86 16.53 1.60 -6.45
CA VAL A 86 17.75 1.82 -7.22
C VAL A 86 18.97 1.27 -6.49
N ALA A 87 19.06 1.44 -5.14
CA ALA A 87 20.16 0.89 -4.36
C ALA A 87 20.21 -0.65 -4.49
N GLY A 88 19.09 -1.34 -4.28
CA GLY A 88 19.03 -2.80 -4.42
C GLY A 88 19.33 -3.29 -5.85
N LEU A 89 18.88 -2.57 -6.87
CA LEU A 89 19.22 -2.88 -8.27
C LEU A 89 20.71 -2.70 -8.56
N THR A 90 21.32 -1.63 -8.04
CA THR A 90 22.76 -1.36 -8.20
C THR A 90 23.60 -2.44 -7.52
N GLU A 91 23.20 -2.89 -6.31
CA GLU A 91 23.83 -4.02 -5.64
C GLU A 91 23.72 -5.33 -6.44
N ALA A 92 22.62 -5.51 -7.18
CA ALA A 92 22.42 -6.64 -8.07
C ALA A 92 23.16 -6.47 -9.43
N GLY A 93 23.95 -5.40 -9.62
CA GLY A 93 24.71 -5.14 -10.83
C GLY A 93 23.89 -4.55 -11.99
N VAL A 94 22.70 -4.01 -11.72
CA VAL A 94 21.82 -3.36 -12.71
C VAL A 94 22.11 -1.86 -12.77
N ASN A 95 22.25 -1.30 -13.96
CA ASN A 95 22.46 0.14 -14.14
C ASN A 95 21.13 0.91 -13.97
N ALA A 96 20.81 1.22 -12.72
CA ALA A 96 19.61 1.97 -12.39
C ALA A 96 19.96 3.40 -11.93
N ALA A 97 19.04 4.34 -12.17
CA ALA A 97 19.17 5.72 -11.71
C ALA A 97 17.81 6.28 -11.26
N VAL A 98 17.85 7.40 -10.51
CA VAL A 98 16.66 8.18 -10.11
C VAL A 98 16.72 9.53 -10.79
N LEU A 99 15.58 10.03 -11.28
CA LEU A 99 15.43 11.40 -11.77
C LEU A 99 14.24 12.07 -11.08
N ASN A 100 14.52 12.88 -10.05
CA ASN A 100 13.52 13.56 -9.25
C ASN A 100 13.92 15.00 -8.89
N SER A 101 13.11 15.71 -8.10
CA SER A 101 13.33 17.10 -7.72
C SER A 101 14.41 17.33 -6.65
N THR A 102 14.97 16.28 -6.07
CA THR A 102 16.00 16.42 -5.01
C THR A 102 17.42 16.38 -5.55
N LEU A 103 17.60 16.03 -6.83
CA LEU A 103 18.91 16.03 -7.48
C LEU A 103 19.39 17.45 -7.78
N SER A 104 20.69 17.69 -7.66
CA SER A 104 21.33 18.87 -8.20
C SER A 104 21.23 18.90 -9.72
N TYR A 105 21.48 20.07 -10.30
CA TYR A 105 21.49 20.21 -11.77
C TYR A 105 22.55 19.30 -12.44
N GLU A 106 23.70 19.16 -11.84
CA GLU A 106 24.81 18.34 -12.34
C GLU A 106 24.46 16.86 -12.30
N GLU A 107 23.92 16.37 -11.18
CA GLU A 107 23.47 14.99 -11.02
C GLU A 107 22.35 14.65 -12.02
N ALA A 108 21.37 15.53 -12.17
CA ALA A 108 20.27 15.34 -13.12
C ALA A 108 20.80 15.29 -14.58
N SER A 109 21.73 16.18 -14.93
CA SER A 109 22.34 16.22 -16.27
C SER A 109 23.16 14.96 -16.56
N GLU A 110 23.85 14.41 -15.58
CA GLU A 110 24.58 13.14 -15.73
C GLU A 110 23.63 11.97 -15.97
N VAL A 111 22.50 11.89 -15.23
CA VAL A 111 21.48 10.86 -15.45
C VAL A 111 20.85 11.00 -16.84
N GLU A 112 20.53 12.24 -17.27
CA GLU A 112 20.00 12.52 -18.60
C GLU A 112 20.98 12.10 -19.72
N ARG A 113 22.27 12.36 -19.55
CA ARG A 113 23.32 11.95 -20.49
C ARG A 113 23.44 10.42 -20.57
N ARG A 114 23.45 9.72 -19.45
CA ARG A 114 23.50 8.25 -19.39
C ARG A 114 22.30 7.60 -20.06
N LEU A 115 21.10 8.18 -19.88
CA LEU A 115 19.87 7.70 -20.53
C LEU A 115 20.01 7.76 -22.07
N ILE A 116 20.48 8.90 -22.63
CA ILE A 116 20.65 9.07 -24.09
C ILE A 116 21.75 8.14 -24.61
N ALA A 117 22.82 7.93 -23.85
CA ALA A 117 23.91 7.04 -24.21
C ALA A 117 23.51 5.54 -24.17
N GLY A 118 22.35 5.20 -23.62
CA GLY A 118 21.91 3.80 -23.44
C GLY A 118 22.62 3.06 -22.31
N ASP A 119 23.22 3.80 -21.37
CA ASP A 119 23.97 3.25 -20.23
C ASP A 119 23.06 2.89 -19.03
N LEU A 120 21.73 3.08 -19.15
CA LEU A 120 20.76 2.76 -18.09
C LEU A 120 19.86 1.60 -18.49
N ASP A 121 19.70 0.66 -17.57
CA ASP A 121 18.69 -0.42 -17.64
C ASP A 121 17.34 0.04 -17.15
N LEU A 122 17.33 0.80 -16.04
CA LEU A 122 16.11 1.35 -15.43
C LEU A 122 16.32 2.80 -15.00
N LEU A 123 15.30 3.62 -15.25
CA LEU A 123 15.21 4.99 -14.75
C LEU A 123 13.92 5.14 -13.93
N TYR A 124 14.07 5.40 -12.65
CA TYR A 124 12.97 5.76 -11.77
C TYR A 124 12.74 7.27 -11.83
N VAL A 125 11.50 7.68 -12.08
CA VAL A 125 11.17 9.10 -12.26
C VAL A 125 9.89 9.45 -11.51
N ALA A 126 9.87 10.62 -10.85
CA ALA A 126 8.68 11.16 -10.23
C ALA A 126 7.70 11.69 -11.31
N PRO A 127 6.37 11.51 -11.13
CA PRO A 127 5.38 11.86 -12.16
C PRO A 127 5.43 13.33 -12.56
N GLU A 128 5.63 14.25 -11.61
CA GLU A 128 5.76 15.68 -11.85
C GLU A 128 7.00 16.02 -12.71
N ARG A 129 8.10 15.27 -12.56
CA ARG A 129 9.30 15.44 -13.37
C ARG A 129 9.11 14.86 -14.75
N LEU A 130 8.52 13.66 -14.86
CA LEU A 130 8.27 12.97 -16.12
C LEU A 130 7.46 13.82 -17.09
N LEU A 131 6.39 14.46 -16.59
CA LEU A 131 5.44 15.22 -17.40
C LEU A 131 5.95 16.59 -17.84
N THR A 132 7.15 17.00 -17.42
CA THR A 132 7.74 18.22 -17.96
C THR A 132 8.07 18.09 -19.46
N PRO A 133 7.85 19.15 -20.27
CA PRO A 133 8.19 19.10 -21.69
C PRO A 133 9.65 18.71 -21.96
N ARG A 134 10.57 19.14 -21.09
CA ARG A 134 12.00 18.78 -21.16
C ARG A 134 12.19 17.26 -21.02
N CYS A 135 11.58 16.65 -20.00
CA CYS A 135 11.73 15.22 -19.74
C CYS A 135 11.08 14.38 -20.86
N LEU A 136 9.87 14.75 -21.30
CA LEU A 136 9.19 14.06 -22.39
C LEU A 136 9.99 14.14 -23.71
N ASN A 137 10.65 15.28 -23.98
CA ASN A 137 11.53 15.42 -25.15
C ASN A 137 12.82 14.59 -25.02
N LEU A 138 13.38 14.52 -23.81
CA LEU A 138 14.51 13.66 -23.48
C LEU A 138 14.18 12.18 -23.76
N LEU A 139 13.04 11.70 -23.26
CA LEU A 139 12.57 10.33 -23.49
C LEU A 139 12.37 10.04 -25.00
N GLY A 140 11.96 11.04 -25.77
CA GLY A 140 11.82 10.92 -27.22
C GLY A 140 13.15 10.71 -27.97
N GLN A 141 14.32 10.96 -27.36
CA GLN A 141 15.65 10.76 -27.91
C GLN A 141 16.29 9.44 -27.44
N ALA A 142 15.70 8.78 -26.41
CA ALA A 142 16.21 7.56 -25.85
C ALA A 142 15.45 6.33 -26.35
N GLN A 143 16.09 5.18 -26.35
CA GLN A 143 15.41 3.91 -26.57
C GLN A 143 14.74 3.45 -25.28
N ILE A 144 13.40 3.31 -25.33
CA ILE A 144 12.58 2.96 -24.15
C ILE A 144 12.11 1.52 -24.26
N ALA A 145 12.46 0.71 -23.27
CA ALA A 145 12.05 -0.69 -23.18
C ALA A 145 10.56 -0.85 -22.81
N LEU A 146 10.11 -0.11 -21.77
CA LEU A 146 8.75 -0.10 -21.27
C LEU A 146 8.49 1.12 -20.37
N PHE A 147 7.23 1.42 -20.10
CA PHE A 147 6.80 2.27 -18.99
C PHE A 147 6.14 1.43 -17.90
N ALA A 148 6.67 1.49 -16.69
CA ALA A 148 6.05 0.92 -15.50
C ALA A 148 5.43 2.04 -14.66
N ILE A 149 4.13 1.98 -14.41
CA ILE A 149 3.39 2.94 -13.60
C ILE A 149 3.11 2.26 -12.26
N ASP A 150 3.99 2.50 -11.30
CA ASP A 150 3.86 1.93 -9.95
C ASP A 150 2.86 2.74 -9.14
N GLU A 151 2.24 2.09 -8.15
CA GLU A 151 1.13 2.64 -7.35
C GLU A 151 0.03 3.29 -8.22
N ALA A 152 -0.35 2.60 -9.29
CA ALA A 152 -1.28 3.10 -10.31
C ALA A 152 -2.64 3.55 -9.74
N HIS A 153 -3.02 3.11 -8.52
CA HIS A 153 -4.20 3.61 -7.82
C HIS A 153 -4.16 5.12 -7.56
N CYS A 154 -2.98 5.75 -7.62
CA CYS A 154 -2.82 7.20 -7.50
C CYS A 154 -3.49 7.98 -8.64
N VAL A 155 -3.81 7.36 -9.78
CA VAL A 155 -4.53 8.00 -10.88
C VAL A 155 -6.01 8.19 -10.56
N SER A 156 -6.56 7.39 -9.65
CA SER A 156 -7.97 7.40 -9.33
C SER A 156 -8.31 8.50 -8.33
N GLN A 157 -9.25 9.37 -8.72
CA GLN A 157 -9.81 10.38 -7.81
C GLN A 157 -10.53 9.75 -6.60
N TRP A 158 -10.95 8.50 -6.76
CA TRP A 158 -11.60 7.69 -5.73
C TRP A 158 -10.59 6.83 -4.95
N GLY A 159 -9.32 6.83 -5.38
CA GLY A 159 -8.23 6.13 -4.70
C GLY A 159 -7.95 6.71 -3.32
N HIS A 160 -7.33 5.91 -2.46
CA HIS A 160 -6.97 6.32 -1.11
C HIS A 160 -5.75 7.28 -1.07
N ASP A 161 -5.00 7.41 -2.17
CA ASP A 161 -3.84 8.31 -2.33
C ASP A 161 -3.85 8.94 -3.74
N PHE A 162 -4.90 9.70 -4.02
CA PHE A 162 -5.02 10.40 -5.30
C PHE A 162 -3.92 11.44 -5.49
N ARG A 163 -3.31 11.43 -6.68
CA ARG A 163 -2.28 12.40 -7.10
C ARG A 163 -2.62 12.96 -8.48
N PRO A 164 -2.92 14.26 -8.58
CA PRO A 164 -3.31 14.89 -9.84
C PRO A 164 -2.32 14.66 -10.98
N GLU A 165 -1.02 14.58 -10.68
CA GLU A 165 0.05 14.36 -11.65
C GLU A 165 -0.10 13.02 -12.38
N TYR A 166 -0.68 11.99 -11.73
CA TYR A 166 -0.90 10.69 -12.36
C TYR A 166 -1.90 10.73 -13.50
N ILE A 167 -2.84 11.69 -13.51
CA ILE A 167 -3.80 11.86 -14.63
C ILE A 167 -3.06 12.18 -15.92
N GLY A 168 -1.99 13.00 -15.84
CA GLY A 168 -1.19 13.38 -17.01
C GLY A 168 -0.43 12.23 -17.66
N LEU A 169 -0.31 11.06 -17.00
CA LEU A 169 0.39 9.90 -17.55
C LEU A 169 -0.31 9.27 -18.77
N SER A 170 -1.57 9.64 -19.05
CA SER A 170 -2.25 9.30 -20.31
C SER A 170 -1.44 9.74 -21.55
N ALA A 171 -0.70 10.86 -21.47
CA ALA A 171 0.16 11.37 -22.54
C ALA A 171 1.24 10.35 -22.99
N LEU A 172 1.61 9.38 -22.14
CA LEU A 172 2.56 8.34 -22.51
C LEU A 172 2.02 7.42 -23.61
N ALA A 173 0.70 7.16 -23.60
CA ALA A 173 0.05 6.34 -24.61
C ALA A 173 0.09 7.01 -26.01
N GLU A 174 -0.15 8.31 -26.03
CA GLU A 174 -0.20 9.10 -27.25
C GLU A 174 1.20 9.32 -27.84
N ARG A 175 2.17 9.65 -26.95
CA ARG A 175 3.51 10.02 -27.36
C ARG A 175 4.41 8.83 -27.68
N PHE A 176 4.18 7.68 -27.01
CA PHE A 176 4.96 6.46 -27.15
C PHE A 176 4.07 5.24 -27.43
N PRO A 177 3.29 5.22 -28.53
CA PRO A 177 2.26 4.20 -28.74
C PRO A 177 2.82 2.78 -28.93
N LYS A 178 4.10 2.65 -29.29
CA LYS A 178 4.77 1.34 -29.49
C LYS A 178 5.47 0.81 -28.24
N VAL A 179 5.58 1.62 -27.19
CA VAL A 179 6.24 1.23 -25.95
C VAL A 179 5.22 0.60 -25.01
N PRO A 180 5.42 -0.65 -24.53
CA PRO A 180 4.48 -1.29 -23.63
C PRO A 180 4.38 -0.56 -22.29
N ARG A 181 3.17 -0.56 -21.74
CA ARG A 181 2.85 0.03 -20.43
C ARG A 181 2.35 -1.05 -19.49
N ILE A 182 2.95 -1.10 -18.32
CA ILE A 182 2.49 -1.93 -17.20
C ILE A 182 2.08 -1.03 -16.05
N ALA A 183 0.82 -1.09 -15.64
CA ALA A 183 0.33 -0.41 -14.44
C ALA A 183 0.26 -1.40 -13.29
N LEU A 184 0.78 -1.03 -12.12
CA LEU A 184 0.85 -1.93 -10.97
C LEU A 184 0.26 -1.26 -9.72
N THR A 185 -0.51 -2.02 -8.96
CA THR A 185 -0.99 -1.58 -7.66
C THR A 185 -1.19 -2.75 -6.70
N ALA A 186 -1.12 -2.48 -5.39
CA ALA A 186 -1.46 -3.45 -4.36
C ALA A 186 -2.94 -3.42 -3.98
N THR A 187 -3.63 -2.31 -4.25
CA THR A 187 -4.97 -2.03 -3.72
C THR A 187 -5.80 -1.30 -4.77
N ALA A 188 -6.77 -1.98 -5.32
CA ALA A 188 -7.78 -1.36 -6.18
C ALA A 188 -9.08 -2.17 -6.13
N ASP A 189 -10.17 -1.52 -5.72
CA ASP A 189 -11.52 -2.06 -5.90
C ASP A 189 -11.93 -2.03 -7.39
N ALA A 190 -13.08 -2.58 -7.72
CA ALA A 190 -13.54 -2.66 -9.11
C ALA A 190 -13.66 -1.29 -9.79
N MET A 191 -14.09 -0.26 -9.06
CA MET A 191 -14.23 1.10 -9.58
C MET A 191 -12.86 1.73 -9.86
N THR A 192 -11.93 1.59 -8.92
CA THR A 192 -10.55 2.07 -9.07
C THR A 192 -9.84 1.37 -10.23
N ARG A 193 -10.02 0.05 -10.41
CA ARG A 193 -9.45 -0.70 -11.55
C ARG A 193 -9.93 -0.15 -12.89
N LYS A 194 -11.24 0.06 -13.01
CA LYS A 194 -11.83 0.64 -14.23
C LYS A 194 -11.24 2.01 -14.53
N GLU A 195 -11.14 2.89 -13.53
CA GLU A 195 -10.57 4.23 -13.71
C GLU A 195 -9.08 4.17 -14.08
N ILE A 196 -8.29 3.27 -13.48
CA ILE A 196 -6.90 3.05 -13.87
C ILE A 196 -6.81 2.66 -15.36
N ALA A 197 -7.62 1.68 -15.79
CA ALA A 197 -7.61 1.21 -17.17
C ALA A 197 -8.01 2.33 -18.15
N GLU A 198 -9.03 3.11 -17.84
CA GLU A 198 -9.50 4.23 -18.67
C GLU A 198 -8.44 5.36 -18.74
N ARG A 199 -7.94 5.81 -17.59
CA ARG A 199 -6.99 6.94 -17.50
C ARG A 199 -5.62 6.64 -18.09
N LEU A 200 -5.16 5.40 -18.01
CA LEU A 200 -3.84 5.00 -18.52
C LEU A 200 -3.92 4.35 -19.90
N SER A 201 -5.06 4.38 -20.58
CA SER A 201 -5.31 3.77 -21.88
C SER A 201 -4.95 2.28 -21.91
N LEU A 202 -5.47 1.54 -20.93
CA LEU A 202 -5.28 0.10 -20.73
C LEU A 202 -6.61 -0.68 -20.79
N THR A 203 -7.68 -0.11 -21.36
CA THR A 203 -9.02 -0.72 -21.39
C THR A 203 -9.05 -2.06 -22.11
N ASP A 204 -8.22 -2.23 -23.14
CA ASP A 204 -8.11 -3.47 -23.92
C ASP A 204 -6.95 -4.38 -23.43
N ALA A 205 -6.25 -3.97 -22.37
CA ALA A 205 -5.13 -4.71 -21.84
C ALA A 205 -5.59 -5.78 -20.84
N PRO A 206 -4.95 -6.95 -20.78
CA PRO A 206 -5.27 -7.97 -19.79
C PRO A 206 -5.00 -7.49 -18.37
N GLU A 207 -5.91 -7.88 -17.46
CA GLU A 207 -5.73 -7.70 -16.03
C GLU A 207 -5.16 -8.98 -15.41
N PHE A 208 -4.05 -8.85 -14.70
CA PHE A 208 -3.46 -9.92 -13.90
C PHE A 208 -3.75 -9.65 -12.43
N VAL A 209 -4.72 -10.34 -11.87
CA VAL A 209 -5.12 -10.20 -10.48
C VAL A 209 -4.60 -11.39 -9.69
N ALA A 210 -3.65 -11.14 -8.78
CA ALA A 210 -3.21 -12.13 -7.80
C ALA A 210 -4.15 -12.14 -6.60
N SER A 211 -4.16 -13.23 -5.85
CA SER A 211 -4.90 -13.28 -4.60
C SER A 211 -4.43 -12.19 -3.63
N PHE A 212 -5.38 -11.51 -3.00
CA PHE A 212 -5.14 -10.57 -1.91
C PHE A 212 -4.92 -11.27 -0.57
N ASP A 213 -5.02 -12.58 -0.52
CA ASP A 213 -4.84 -13.32 0.74
C ASP A 213 -3.40 -13.27 1.24
N ARG A 214 -3.27 -12.97 2.52
CA ARG A 214 -2.03 -13.01 3.28
C ARG A 214 -2.21 -14.00 4.44
N PRO A 215 -2.11 -15.32 4.17
CA PRO A 215 -2.46 -16.36 5.14
C PRO A 215 -1.61 -16.31 6.40
N ASN A 216 -0.41 -15.76 6.32
CA ASN A 216 0.52 -15.60 7.43
C ASN A 216 0.16 -14.43 8.38
N ILE A 217 -0.76 -13.51 8.00
CA ILE A 217 -1.16 -12.40 8.85
C ILE A 217 -2.41 -12.78 9.65
N ARG A 218 -2.33 -12.74 10.97
CA ARG A 218 -3.48 -12.90 11.88
C ARG A 218 -4.17 -11.56 12.05
N TYR A 219 -5.47 -11.47 11.71
CA TYR A 219 -6.28 -10.28 11.92
C TYR A 219 -7.00 -10.33 13.26
N GLU A 220 -6.89 -9.26 14.05
CA GLU A 220 -7.51 -9.13 15.36
C GLU A 220 -7.98 -7.70 15.59
N ILE A 221 -9.25 -7.53 15.98
CA ILE A 221 -9.85 -6.23 16.30
C ILE A 221 -10.47 -6.31 17.66
N VAL A 222 -10.06 -5.43 18.57
CA VAL A 222 -10.51 -5.40 19.96
C VAL A 222 -11.27 -4.12 20.26
N ASP A 223 -12.22 -4.19 21.20
CA ASP A 223 -12.92 -3.00 21.68
C ASP A 223 -11.95 -2.02 22.34
N LYS A 224 -11.97 -0.78 21.89
CA LYS A 224 -11.10 0.28 22.36
C LYS A 224 -11.53 0.78 23.72
N GLN A 225 -10.70 0.51 24.73
CA GLN A 225 -10.87 1.03 26.09
C GLN A 225 -9.72 2.00 26.40
N ASN A 226 -8.59 1.47 26.84
CA ASN A 226 -7.32 2.19 26.95
C ASN A 226 -6.35 1.63 25.91
N ALA A 227 -6.41 2.18 24.69
CA ALA A 227 -5.70 1.64 23.54
C ALA A 227 -4.17 1.53 23.76
N THR A 228 -3.56 2.49 24.47
CA THR A 228 -2.12 2.45 24.77
C THR A 228 -1.76 1.32 25.72
N THR A 229 -2.57 1.10 26.77
CA THR A 229 -2.38 -0.03 27.69
C THR A 229 -2.64 -1.37 27.00
N GLN A 230 -3.68 -1.46 26.17
CA GLN A 230 -4.00 -2.65 25.40
C GLN A 230 -2.85 -2.99 24.44
N LEU A 231 -2.27 -1.99 23.77
CA LEU A 231 -1.09 -2.15 22.89
C LEU A 231 0.13 -2.64 23.68
N LYS A 232 0.42 -2.05 24.84
CA LYS A 232 1.55 -2.49 25.70
C LYS A 232 1.43 -3.97 26.07
N ASN A 233 0.24 -4.41 26.46
CA ASN A 233 -0.03 -5.81 26.80
C ASN A 233 0.11 -6.71 25.58
N PHE A 234 -0.46 -6.31 24.43
CA PHE A 234 -0.34 -7.03 23.17
C PHE A 234 1.14 -7.25 22.77
N ILE A 235 1.97 -6.21 22.86
CA ILE A 235 3.39 -6.31 22.52
C ILE A 235 4.12 -7.20 23.54
N ARG A 236 3.94 -6.98 24.83
CA ARG A 236 4.64 -7.73 25.89
C ARG A 236 4.31 -9.22 25.89
N GLU A 237 3.06 -9.57 25.67
CA GLU A 237 2.58 -10.95 25.75
C GLU A 237 2.93 -11.76 24.51
N ARG A 238 2.98 -11.13 23.32
CA ARG A 238 3.03 -11.85 22.05
C ARG A 238 4.14 -11.42 21.10
N HIS A 239 4.72 -10.25 21.31
CA HIS A 239 5.68 -9.61 20.41
C HIS A 239 6.87 -8.97 21.12
N ALA A 240 7.27 -9.50 22.29
CA ALA A 240 8.42 -8.99 23.02
C ALA A 240 9.70 -9.18 22.19
N GLY A 241 10.39 -8.08 21.87
CA GLY A 241 11.61 -8.10 21.05
C GLY A 241 11.36 -8.17 19.53
N ASP A 242 10.10 -8.14 19.10
CA ASP A 242 9.74 -8.14 17.69
C ASP A 242 9.72 -6.72 17.10
N ALA A 243 10.10 -6.58 15.83
CA ALA A 243 9.90 -5.36 15.06
C ALA A 243 8.42 -5.16 14.71
N GLY A 244 7.92 -3.93 14.89
CA GLY A 244 6.51 -3.62 14.64
C GLY A 244 6.25 -2.20 14.17
N VAL A 245 5.06 -1.97 13.63
CA VAL A 245 4.58 -0.64 13.23
C VAL A 245 3.26 -0.34 13.92
N VAL A 246 3.15 0.84 14.55
CA VAL A 246 1.97 1.31 15.24
C VAL A 246 1.45 2.56 14.56
N TYR A 247 0.23 2.54 14.07
CA TYR A 247 -0.40 3.68 13.41
C TYR A 247 -1.28 4.48 14.36
N CYS A 248 -1.06 5.80 14.37
CA CYS A 248 -1.86 6.79 15.09
C CYS A 248 -2.30 7.91 14.13
N LEU A 249 -3.44 8.52 14.42
CA LEU A 249 -4.04 9.55 13.56
C LEU A 249 -3.30 10.90 13.66
N SER A 250 -2.80 11.29 14.83
CA SER A 250 -2.18 12.59 15.06
C SER A 250 -0.71 12.50 15.45
N ARG A 251 0.06 13.56 15.14
CA ARG A 251 1.48 13.69 15.49
C ARG A 251 1.70 13.64 17.00
N ALA A 252 0.90 14.39 17.78
CA ALA A 252 0.99 14.39 19.24
C ALA A 252 0.78 12.97 19.80
N LYS A 253 -0.24 12.24 19.34
CA LYS A 253 -0.47 10.86 19.77
C LYS A 253 0.68 9.93 19.41
N VAL A 254 1.34 10.13 18.27
CA VAL A 254 2.55 9.37 17.90
C VAL A 254 3.66 9.56 18.94
N GLU A 255 3.93 10.81 19.34
CA GLU A 255 4.95 11.12 20.33
C GLU A 255 4.60 10.56 21.72
N ASP A 256 3.35 10.75 22.17
CA ASP A 256 2.85 10.25 23.46
C ASP A 256 2.93 8.71 23.54
N VAL A 257 2.51 8.01 22.47
CA VAL A 257 2.52 6.55 22.44
C VAL A 257 3.96 6.02 22.37
N ALA A 258 4.84 6.64 21.58
CA ALA A 258 6.25 6.24 21.50
C ALA A 258 6.95 6.41 22.86
N ALA A 259 6.72 7.53 23.54
CA ALA A 259 7.23 7.76 24.89
C ALA A 259 6.70 6.71 25.88
N ALA A 260 5.39 6.47 25.86
CA ALA A 260 4.76 5.49 26.76
C ALA A 260 5.23 4.05 26.52
N LEU A 261 5.55 3.66 25.28
CA LEU A 261 6.14 2.36 24.96
C LEU A 261 7.60 2.29 25.47
N SER A 262 8.38 3.36 25.27
CA SER A 262 9.77 3.45 25.71
C SER A 262 9.88 3.37 27.23
N GLU A 263 9.03 4.06 27.99
CA GLU A 263 8.92 3.97 29.45
C GLU A 263 8.56 2.54 29.90
N ALA A 264 7.85 1.80 29.06
CA ALA A 264 7.48 0.41 29.31
C ALA A 264 8.59 -0.59 28.95
N GLY A 265 9.77 -0.11 28.51
CA GLY A 265 10.93 -0.94 28.12
C GLY A 265 10.83 -1.50 26.70
N ILE A 266 9.94 -0.98 25.86
CA ILE A 266 9.80 -1.36 24.44
C ILE A 266 10.57 -0.33 23.61
N ALA A 267 11.52 -0.77 22.76
CA ALA A 267 12.31 0.12 21.92
C ALA A 267 11.41 0.77 20.84
N ALA A 268 10.84 1.94 21.13
CA ALA A 268 9.89 2.62 20.27
C ALA A 268 10.43 3.96 19.76
N LEU A 269 10.21 4.26 18.47
CA LEU A 269 10.63 5.49 17.81
C LEU A 269 9.44 6.18 17.14
N PRO A 270 9.24 7.50 17.34
CA PRO A 270 8.19 8.25 16.66
C PRO A 270 8.57 8.53 15.20
N TYR A 271 7.57 8.55 14.30
CA TYR A 271 7.76 8.93 12.90
C TYR A 271 6.55 9.67 12.34
N HIS A 272 6.71 10.94 11.99
CA HIS A 272 5.67 11.76 11.33
C HIS A 272 6.30 12.93 10.58
N ALA A 273 5.54 13.54 9.67
CA ALA A 273 6.01 14.61 8.79
C ALA A 273 6.46 15.90 9.52
N GLY A 274 6.09 16.06 10.80
CA GLY A 274 6.50 17.20 11.63
C GLY A 274 7.90 17.07 12.25
N LEU A 275 8.52 15.90 12.22
CA LEU A 275 9.89 15.69 12.68
C LEU A 275 10.89 16.26 11.67
N ASP A 276 12.04 16.70 12.17
CA ASP A 276 13.19 17.07 11.33
C ASP A 276 13.56 15.94 10.36
N ALA A 277 13.97 16.31 9.13
CA ALA A 277 14.30 15.33 8.10
C ALA A 277 15.43 14.37 8.51
N GLY A 278 16.45 14.87 9.21
CA GLY A 278 17.54 14.06 9.72
C GLY A 278 17.11 13.11 10.84
N VAL A 279 16.16 13.52 11.69
CA VAL A 279 15.57 12.63 12.71
C VAL A 279 14.78 11.52 12.04
N ARG A 280 13.94 11.85 11.05
CA ARG A 280 13.17 10.85 10.31
C ARG A 280 14.07 9.82 9.63
N ALA A 281 15.12 10.29 8.95
CA ALA A 281 16.09 9.40 8.30
C ALA A 281 16.73 8.45 9.31
N ARG A 282 17.24 8.96 10.44
CA ARG A 282 17.83 8.12 11.49
C ARG A 282 16.84 7.10 12.08
N HIS A 283 15.60 7.49 12.34
CA HIS A 283 14.59 6.57 12.88
C HIS A 283 14.25 5.48 11.87
N GLN A 284 14.16 5.82 10.58
CA GLN A 284 13.94 4.86 9.49
C GLN A 284 15.14 3.90 9.36
N ASP A 285 16.37 4.42 9.36
CA ASP A 285 17.58 3.60 9.27
C ASP A 285 17.68 2.62 10.43
N ARG A 286 17.40 3.09 11.65
CA ARG A 286 17.38 2.22 12.83
C ARG A 286 16.32 1.13 12.71
N PHE A 287 15.12 1.47 12.26
CA PHE A 287 14.07 0.49 12.06
C PHE A 287 14.43 -0.58 11.01
N LEU A 288 15.08 -0.16 9.91
CA LEU A 288 15.46 -1.08 8.83
C LEU A 288 16.61 -2.02 9.26
N ASN A 289 17.58 -1.52 10.03
CA ASN A 289 18.84 -2.21 10.31
C ASN A 289 18.95 -2.80 11.72
N GLU A 290 18.10 -2.38 12.66
CA GLU A 290 18.10 -2.91 14.03
C GLU A 290 16.93 -3.86 14.25
N ASP A 291 17.12 -4.87 15.10
CA ASP A 291 16.07 -5.80 15.51
C ASP A 291 15.22 -5.21 16.63
N GLY A 292 13.96 -5.64 16.75
CA GLY A 292 13.09 -5.33 17.87
C GLY A 292 12.62 -3.88 17.97
N ILE A 293 12.85 -3.05 16.94
CA ILE A 293 12.38 -1.66 16.92
C ILE A 293 10.90 -1.59 16.57
N VAL A 294 10.16 -0.82 17.35
CA VAL A 294 8.76 -0.46 17.07
C VAL A 294 8.69 0.98 16.57
N ILE A 295 8.20 1.18 15.35
CA ILE A 295 7.89 2.52 14.86
C ILE A 295 6.46 2.89 15.22
N VAL A 296 6.28 4.02 15.91
CA VAL A 296 4.98 4.64 16.12
C VAL A 296 4.83 5.78 15.13
N ALA A 297 3.83 5.73 14.26
CA ALA A 297 3.77 6.64 13.13
C ALA A 297 2.36 7.11 12.77
N THR A 298 2.31 8.24 12.06
CA THR A 298 1.15 8.57 11.22
C THR A 298 1.28 7.83 9.87
N VAL A 299 0.26 7.96 9.00
CA VAL A 299 0.30 7.44 7.61
C VAL A 299 1.53 7.92 6.81
N ALA A 300 2.28 8.90 7.31
CA ALA A 300 3.53 9.37 6.71
C ALA A 300 4.65 8.29 6.73
N PHE A 301 4.61 7.33 7.66
CA PHE A 301 5.43 6.12 7.63
C PHE A 301 4.70 5.07 6.79
N GLY A 302 4.75 5.32 5.50
CA GLY A 302 3.90 4.60 4.58
C GLY A 302 4.66 3.87 3.49
N MET A 303 4.34 4.20 2.26
CA MET A 303 4.89 3.57 1.07
C MET A 303 6.43 3.64 1.07
N GLY A 304 7.10 2.57 0.67
CA GLY A 304 8.55 2.51 0.57
C GLY A 304 9.29 1.80 1.72
N ILE A 305 8.62 1.41 2.78
CA ILE A 305 9.26 0.64 3.86
C ILE A 305 9.25 -0.85 3.49
N ASP A 306 10.43 -1.42 3.29
CA ASP A 306 10.61 -2.83 2.90
C ASP A 306 11.46 -3.62 3.92
N LYS A 307 10.99 -3.66 5.18
CA LYS A 307 11.54 -4.54 6.20
C LYS A 307 10.78 -5.87 6.18
N PRO A 308 11.43 -7.01 5.90
CA PRO A 308 10.75 -8.28 5.68
C PRO A 308 10.17 -8.89 6.97
N ASP A 309 10.80 -8.62 8.10
CA ASP A 309 10.59 -9.26 9.40
C ASP A 309 9.71 -8.46 10.36
N VAL A 310 8.88 -7.56 9.89
CA VAL A 310 7.85 -6.88 10.71
C VAL A 310 6.86 -7.92 11.22
N ARG A 311 6.82 -8.12 12.54
CA ARG A 311 5.97 -9.17 13.16
C ARG A 311 4.57 -8.69 13.48
N PHE A 312 4.37 -7.40 13.66
CA PHE A 312 3.02 -6.87 13.86
C PHE A 312 2.83 -5.47 13.27
N VAL A 313 1.60 -5.21 12.88
CA VAL A 313 1.09 -3.86 12.58
C VAL A 313 -0.11 -3.61 13.49
N ALA A 314 -0.05 -2.52 14.26
CA ALA A 314 -1.10 -2.15 15.20
C ALA A 314 -1.73 -0.81 14.84
N HIS A 315 -3.05 -0.70 14.96
CA HIS A 315 -3.80 0.54 14.74
C HIS A 315 -4.44 0.99 16.06
N LEU A 316 -4.06 2.17 16.54
CA LEU A 316 -4.68 2.81 17.70
C LEU A 316 -5.82 3.75 17.33
N ASP A 317 -6.01 3.98 16.05
CA ASP A 317 -7.09 4.74 15.46
C ASP A 317 -7.54 4.07 14.17
N LEU A 318 -8.82 4.26 13.82
CA LEU A 318 -9.40 3.66 12.62
C LEU A 318 -8.77 4.29 11.36
N PRO A 319 -8.22 3.49 10.43
CA PRO A 319 -7.80 3.97 9.12
C PRO A 319 -8.96 4.58 8.33
N LYS A 320 -8.67 5.33 7.29
CA LYS A 320 -9.70 6.00 6.49
C LYS A 320 -10.49 5.05 5.57
N SER A 321 -9.96 3.86 5.28
CA SER A 321 -10.59 2.89 4.38
C SER A 321 -10.01 1.48 4.52
N ILE A 322 -10.65 0.48 3.93
CA ILE A 322 -10.14 -0.90 3.86
C ILE A 322 -8.83 -0.96 3.07
N GLU A 323 -8.70 -0.20 2.00
CA GLU A 323 -7.47 -0.17 1.18
C GLU A 323 -6.28 0.33 2.00
N ALA A 324 -6.46 1.42 2.76
CA ALA A 324 -5.44 1.92 3.67
C ALA A 324 -5.08 0.87 4.72
N TYR A 325 -6.08 0.28 5.38
CA TYR A 325 -5.89 -0.79 6.36
C TYR A 325 -5.13 -1.99 5.77
N TYR A 326 -5.51 -2.43 4.56
CA TYR A 326 -4.86 -3.54 3.88
C TYR A 326 -3.41 -3.21 3.50
N GLN A 327 -3.15 -2.02 2.99
CA GLN A 327 -1.81 -1.56 2.62
C GLN A 327 -0.89 -1.44 3.86
N GLU A 328 -1.42 -0.93 4.96
CA GLU A 328 -0.70 -0.76 6.22
C GLU A 328 -0.42 -2.12 6.88
N THR A 329 -1.43 -2.98 7.02
CA THR A 329 -1.27 -4.33 7.58
C THR A 329 -0.41 -5.23 6.70
N GLY A 330 -0.41 -5.01 5.38
CA GLY A 330 0.41 -5.73 4.40
C GLY A 330 1.92 -5.57 4.58
N ARG A 331 2.38 -4.65 5.45
CA ARG A 331 3.79 -4.52 5.84
C ARG A 331 4.26 -5.65 6.73
N ALA A 332 3.34 -6.28 7.48
CA ALA A 332 3.68 -7.40 8.35
C ALA A 332 4.02 -8.66 7.53
N GLY A 333 5.04 -9.38 7.98
CA GLY A 333 5.37 -10.72 7.49
C GLY A 333 5.64 -10.83 6.00
N ARG A 334 6.40 -9.93 5.41
CA ARG A 334 6.80 -10.02 3.99
C ARG A 334 7.69 -11.21 3.70
N ASP A 335 8.39 -11.72 4.70
CA ASP A 335 9.16 -12.96 4.68
C ASP A 335 8.30 -14.23 4.72
N GLY A 336 6.97 -14.11 4.79
CA GLY A 336 6.01 -15.23 4.87
C GLY A 336 5.84 -15.83 6.26
N LYS A 337 6.59 -15.37 7.27
CA LYS A 337 6.47 -15.85 8.64
C LYS A 337 5.20 -15.32 9.33
N PRO A 338 4.69 -16.02 10.35
CA PRO A 338 3.52 -15.58 11.13
C PRO A 338 3.68 -14.15 11.64
N SER A 339 2.63 -13.36 11.47
CA SER A 339 2.59 -11.95 11.86
C SER A 339 1.18 -11.53 12.23
N ALA A 340 1.01 -10.40 12.92
CA ALA A 340 -0.28 -9.94 13.40
C ALA A 340 -0.66 -8.56 12.83
N ALA A 341 -1.94 -8.39 12.52
CA ALA A 341 -2.61 -7.13 12.27
C ALA A 341 -3.62 -6.91 13.41
N TRP A 342 -3.29 -6.00 14.32
CA TRP A 342 -4.08 -5.71 15.52
C TRP A 342 -4.68 -4.30 15.44
N MET A 343 -5.94 -4.12 15.82
CA MET A 343 -6.58 -2.82 15.84
C MET A 343 -7.46 -2.64 17.08
N ALA A 344 -7.29 -1.52 17.79
CA ALA A 344 -8.23 -1.06 18.81
C ALA A 344 -9.28 -0.15 18.16
N TYR A 345 -10.53 -0.56 18.19
CA TYR A 345 -11.65 0.10 17.53
C TYR A 345 -12.74 0.51 18.52
N GLY A 346 -13.28 1.72 18.36
CA GLY A 346 -14.40 2.24 19.13
C GLY A 346 -15.27 3.21 18.33
N LEU A 347 -16.51 3.44 18.78
CA LEU A 347 -17.46 4.31 18.08
C LEU A 347 -16.96 5.75 17.91
N SER A 348 -16.12 6.25 18.83
CA SER A 348 -15.49 7.58 18.72
C SER A 348 -14.60 7.71 17.48
N ASP A 349 -14.01 6.62 17.03
CA ASP A 349 -13.16 6.64 15.82
C ASP A 349 -14.00 6.92 14.57
N ILE A 350 -15.24 6.39 14.49
CA ILE A 350 -16.16 6.66 13.39
C ILE A 350 -16.53 8.14 13.35
N VAL A 351 -16.90 8.69 14.51
CA VAL A 351 -17.27 10.12 14.63
C VAL A 351 -16.13 11.00 14.18
N GLN A 352 -14.90 10.70 14.62
CA GLN A 352 -13.71 11.44 14.26
C GLN A 352 -13.41 11.36 12.75
N GLN A 353 -13.48 10.18 12.15
CA GLN A 353 -13.25 10.00 10.72
C GLN A 353 -14.32 10.70 9.87
N ARG A 354 -15.61 10.60 10.25
CA ARG A 354 -16.69 11.31 9.55
C ARG A 354 -16.50 12.81 9.60
N ARG A 355 -16.16 13.35 10.78
CA ARG A 355 -15.87 14.77 10.92
C ARG A 355 -14.71 15.22 10.00
N MET A 356 -13.63 14.45 9.92
CA MET A 356 -12.51 14.76 9.01
C MET A 356 -12.94 14.74 7.54
N ILE A 357 -13.83 13.82 7.14
CA ILE A 357 -14.37 13.79 5.79
C ILE A 357 -15.24 15.04 5.53
N ASP A 358 -16.12 15.41 6.45
CA ASP A 358 -17.01 16.54 6.33
C ASP A 358 -16.26 17.87 6.25
N GLU A 359 -15.20 18.03 7.05
CA GLU A 359 -14.33 19.21 7.08
C GLU A 359 -13.33 19.27 5.89
N SER A 360 -13.22 18.19 5.09
CA SER A 360 -12.33 18.17 3.94
C SER A 360 -12.81 19.10 2.81
N THR A 361 -11.86 19.60 2.03
CA THR A 361 -12.14 20.47 0.87
C THR A 361 -12.61 19.71 -0.37
N GLY A 362 -12.80 18.40 -0.28
CA GLY A 362 -13.25 17.55 -1.38
C GLY A 362 -14.69 17.84 -1.82
N SER A 363 -15.01 17.52 -3.07
CA SER A 363 -16.37 17.65 -3.60
C SER A 363 -17.36 16.74 -2.84
N ASP A 364 -18.68 17.03 -2.94
CA ASP A 364 -19.70 16.19 -2.33
C ASP A 364 -19.65 14.73 -2.84
N ALA A 365 -19.28 14.53 -4.10
CA ALA A 365 -19.07 13.21 -4.66
C ALA A 365 -17.89 12.49 -3.96
N PHE A 366 -16.78 13.18 -3.76
CA PHE A 366 -15.64 12.66 -3.02
C PHE A 366 -16.01 12.29 -1.57
N LYS A 367 -16.73 13.19 -0.87
CA LYS A 367 -17.18 12.94 0.50
C LYS A 367 -18.08 11.70 0.60
N ARG A 368 -19.04 11.54 -0.33
CA ARG A 368 -19.90 10.35 -0.37
C ARG A 368 -19.12 9.06 -0.56
N VAL A 369 -18.16 9.03 -1.49
CA VAL A 369 -17.30 7.86 -1.71
C VAL A 369 -16.46 7.57 -0.48
N SER A 370 -15.86 8.60 0.14
CA SER A 370 -15.05 8.47 1.36
C SER A 370 -15.85 7.91 2.53
N ILE A 371 -17.11 8.34 2.70
CA ILE A 371 -18.04 7.78 3.69
C ILE A 371 -18.32 6.30 3.39
N GLY A 372 -18.60 5.94 2.13
CA GLY A 372 -18.84 4.55 1.74
C GLY A 372 -17.64 3.63 2.02
N LYS A 373 -16.41 4.13 1.79
CA LYS A 373 -15.17 3.40 2.13
C LYS A 373 -14.97 3.26 3.63
N LEU A 374 -15.26 4.31 4.40
CA LEU A 374 -15.25 4.25 5.86
C LEU A 374 -16.28 3.24 6.37
N ASP A 375 -17.50 3.27 5.87
CA ASP A 375 -18.58 2.34 6.26
C ASP A 375 -18.21 0.88 5.93
N ALA A 376 -17.50 0.63 4.84
CA ALA A 376 -16.97 -0.70 4.52
C ALA A 376 -15.93 -1.17 5.55
N LEU A 377 -15.05 -0.28 6.01
CA LEU A 377 -14.07 -0.60 7.06
C LEU A 377 -14.75 -0.81 8.42
N VAL A 378 -15.75 -0.01 8.76
CA VAL A 378 -16.57 -0.21 9.96
C VAL A 378 -17.25 -1.57 9.91
N ALA A 379 -17.82 -1.95 8.76
CA ALA A 379 -18.42 -3.27 8.58
C ALA A 379 -17.41 -4.43 8.69
N LEU A 380 -16.12 -4.20 8.38
CA LEU A 380 -15.05 -5.15 8.68
C LEU A 380 -14.74 -5.20 10.17
N ALA A 381 -14.76 -4.04 10.87
CA ALA A 381 -14.49 -3.96 12.30
C ALA A 381 -15.60 -4.57 13.16
N GLU A 382 -16.84 -4.48 12.71
CA GLU A 382 -18.02 -4.93 13.46
C GLU A 382 -18.53 -6.32 13.05
N THR A 383 -17.92 -6.92 11.99
CA THR A 383 -18.38 -8.24 11.54
C THR A 383 -18.24 -9.32 12.63
N VAL A 384 -19.23 -10.18 12.74
CA VAL A 384 -19.20 -11.40 13.57
C VAL A 384 -18.67 -12.62 12.78
N HIS A 385 -18.53 -12.47 11.47
CA HIS A 385 -18.02 -13.50 10.56
C HIS A 385 -16.50 -13.40 10.37
N CYS A 386 -15.94 -14.27 9.56
CA CYS A 386 -14.53 -14.27 9.25
C CYS A 386 -14.05 -12.91 8.68
N ARG A 387 -13.12 -12.24 9.38
CA ARG A 387 -12.58 -10.94 8.94
C ARG A 387 -11.85 -11.04 7.62
N ARG A 388 -11.06 -12.12 7.43
CA ARG A 388 -10.33 -12.36 6.18
C ARG A 388 -11.28 -12.50 5.00
N GLN A 389 -12.37 -13.26 5.13
CA GLN A 389 -13.37 -13.40 4.09
C GLN A 389 -14.01 -12.03 3.74
N ARG A 390 -14.31 -11.21 4.76
CA ARG A 390 -14.86 -9.87 4.56
C ARG A 390 -13.88 -8.96 3.82
N LEU A 391 -12.59 -9.01 4.21
CA LEU A 391 -11.52 -8.23 3.61
C LEU A 391 -11.30 -8.62 2.13
N LEU A 392 -11.20 -9.92 1.83
CA LEU A 392 -11.02 -10.42 0.47
C LEU A 392 -12.23 -10.13 -0.41
N GLY A 393 -13.45 -10.26 0.15
CA GLY A 393 -14.68 -9.93 -0.55
C GLY A 393 -14.78 -8.47 -0.98
N TYR A 394 -14.21 -7.54 -0.21
CA TYR A 394 -14.11 -6.13 -0.60
C TYR A 394 -13.31 -5.93 -1.89
N PHE A 395 -12.24 -6.71 -2.09
CA PHE A 395 -11.44 -6.68 -3.32
C PHE A 395 -11.99 -7.58 -4.44
N GLY A 396 -13.18 -8.18 -4.23
CA GLY A 396 -13.84 -9.04 -5.23
C GLY A 396 -13.34 -10.49 -5.22
N GLU A 397 -12.55 -10.90 -4.21
CA GLU A 397 -12.08 -12.27 -4.07
C GLU A 397 -13.02 -13.09 -3.18
N THR A 398 -13.54 -14.19 -3.71
CA THR A 398 -14.46 -15.07 -2.99
C THR A 398 -13.70 -16.26 -2.41
N ARG A 399 -13.89 -16.51 -1.12
CA ARG A 399 -13.46 -17.75 -0.45
C ARG A 399 -14.64 -18.68 -0.27
N THR A 400 -14.39 -19.97 -0.50
CA THR A 400 -15.38 -21.04 -0.28
C THR A 400 -15.46 -21.45 1.19
N GLU A 401 -14.32 -21.40 1.90
CA GLU A 401 -14.26 -21.74 3.32
C GLU A 401 -14.85 -20.63 4.19
N GLN A 402 -15.77 -21.00 5.07
CA GLN A 402 -16.41 -20.07 6.00
C GLN A 402 -15.46 -19.56 7.10
N SER A 403 -14.40 -20.30 7.42
CA SER A 403 -13.41 -19.98 8.44
C SER A 403 -12.02 -19.91 7.83
N CYS A 404 -11.25 -18.89 8.20
CA CYS A 404 -9.84 -18.81 7.80
C CYS A 404 -8.89 -19.47 8.82
N GLY A 405 -9.38 -19.86 9.99
CA GLY A 405 -8.57 -20.41 11.08
C GLY A 405 -7.50 -19.44 11.65
N ASN A 406 -7.44 -18.20 11.19
CA ASN A 406 -6.38 -17.23 11.55
C ASN A 406 -6.90 -15.79 11.67
N CYS A 407 -8.11 -15.57 12.19
CA CYS A 407 -8.57 -14.28 12.67
C CYS A 407 -9.28 -14.46 14.02
N ASP A 408 -9.44 -13.38 14.77
CA ASP A 408 -10.09 -13.40 16.10
C ASP A 408 -11.48 -14.07 16.07
N ASN A 409 -12.35 -13.70 15.13
CA ASN A 409 -13.69 -14.25 15.01
C ASN A 409 -13.70 -15.76 14.66
N CYS A 410 -12.68 -16.27 13.96
CA CYS A 410 -12.56 -17.70 13.68
C CYS A 410 -11.98 -18.50 14.85
N LEU A 411 -11.04 -17.90 15.59
CA LEU A 411 -10.38 -18.54 16.73
C LEU A 411 -11.22 -18.46 18.01
N THR A 412 -11.92 -17.34 18.19
CA THR A 412 -12.80 -17.09 19.35
C THR A 412 -14.10 -16.46 18.85
N PRO A 413 -15.03 -17.26 18.32
CA PRO A 413 -16.27 -16.74 17.76
C PRO A 413 -17.03 -15.87 18.78
N PRO A 414 -17.48 -14.68 18.37
CA PRO A 414 -18.24 -13.82 19.27
C PRO A 414 -19.59 -14.44 19.61
N ARG A 415 -20.04 -14.22 20.85
CA ARG A 415 -21.37 -14.65 21.27
C ARG A 415 -22.42 -13.76 20.61
N VAL A 416 -23.18 -14.30 19.69
CA VAL A 416 -24.27 -13.60 19.00
C VAL A 416 -25.58 -13.86 19.72
N ARG A 417 -26.38 -12.82 19.91
CA ARG A 417 -27.74 -12.91 20.42
C ARG A 417 -28.74 -12.55 19.32
N ASP A 418 -29.91 -13.18 19.32
CA ASP A 418 -30.99 -12.74 18.45
C ASP A 418 -31.45 -11.33 18.88
N GLY A 419 -31.15 -10.35 18.06
CA GLY A 419 -31.47 -8.95 18.30
C GLY A 419 -32.89 -8.54 17.87
N LYS A 420 -33.70 -9.45 17.32
CA LYS A 420 -35.00 -9.13 16.72
C LYS A 420 -35.91 -8.38 17.68
N VAL A 421 -36.07 -8.90 18.89
CA VAL A 421 -36.93 -8.28 19.94
C VAL A 421 -36.37 -6.92 20.36
N LEU A 422 -35.03 -6.81 20.52
CA LEU A 422 -34.39 -5.54 20.88
C LEU A 422 -34.55 -4.50 19.76
N ALA A 423 -34.38 -4.90 18.52
CA ALA A 423 -34.62 -4.03 17.35
C ALA A 423 -36.08 -3.58 17.26
N GLN A 424 -37.04 -4.48 17.49
CA GLN A 424 -38.46 -4.13 17.52
C GLN A 424 -38.77 -3.12 18.64
N LYS A 425 -38.20 -3.29 19.83
CA LYS A 425 -38.37 -2.34 20.94
C LYS A 425 -37.80 -0.97 20.59
N LEU A 426 -36.58 -0.94 20.03
CA LEU A 426 -35.95 0.30 19.62
C LEU A 426 -36.78 1.02 18.55
N LEU A 427 -37.16 0.34 17.48
CA LEU A 427 -37.98 0.92 16.40
C LEU A 427 -39.33 1.40 16.93
N SER A 428 -39.97 0.65 17.82
CA SER A 428 -41.24 1.06 18.47
C SER A 428 -41.06 2.32 19.32
N CYS A 429 -39.98 2.42 20.07
CA CYS A 429 -39.64 3.60 20.85
C CYS A 429 -39.39 4.82 19.93
N VAL A 430 -38.60 4.68 18.87
CA VAL A 430 -38.36 5.73 17.87
C VAL A 430 -39.67 6.22 17.26
N TYR A 431 -40.56 5.31 16.87
CA TYR A 431 -41.85 5.65 16.28
C TYR A 431 -42.76 6.40 17.28
N ARG A 432 -42.89 5.87 18.50
CA ARG A 432 -43.75 6.46 19.57
C ARG A 432 -43.26 7.83 20.03
N THR A 433 -41.96 8.08 20.01
CA THR A 433 -41.37 9.37 20.37
C THR A 433 -41.36 10.37 19.21
N GLY A 434 -41.96 10.03 18.07
CA GLY A 434 -42.13 10.91 16.91
C GLY A 434 -40.83 11.19 16.17
N GLN A 435 -39.81 10.31 16.30
CA GLN A 435 -38.51 10.40 15.61
C GLN A 435 -37.72 11.71 15.90
N ARG A 436 -37.91 12.29 17.08
CA ARG A 436 -37.37 13.63 17.42
C ARG A 436 -36.17 13.56 18.36
N PHE A 437 -35.89 12.41 18.96
CA PHE A 437 -34.91 12.27 20.04
C PHE A 437 -33.66 11.51 19.59
N GLY A 438 -32.51 11.90 20.14
CA GLY A 438 -31.24 11.23 19.93
C GLY A 438 -31.14 9.88 20.66
N ALA A 439 -30.12 9.09 20.33
CA ALA A 439 -29.93 7.73 20.82
C ALA A 439 -29.96 7.60 22.35
N MET A 440 -29.35 8.53 23.08
CA MET A 440 -29.32 8.48 24.55
C MET A 440 -30.72 8.55 25.18
N HIS A 441 -31.57 9.43 24.67
CA HIS A 441 -32.97 9.51 25.15
C HIS A 441 -33.73 8.23 24.86
N LEU A 442 -33.54 7.61 23.72
CA LEU A 442 -34.19 6.34 23.36
C LEU A 442 -33.70 5.18 24.25
N ILE A 443 -32.40 5.15 24.56
CA ILE A 443 -31.82 4.16 25.48
C ILE A 443 -32.42 4.30 26.87
N ASP A 444 -32.54 5.54 27.38
CA ASP A 444 -33.13 5.82 28.68
C ASP A 444 -34.61 5.42 28.75
N GLU A 445 -35.39 5.73 27.70
CA GLU A 445 -36.80 5.35 27.59
C GLU A 445 -36.99 3.82 27.53
N ILE A 446 -36.18 3.11 26.78
CA ILE A 446 -36.19 1.64 26.70
C ILE A 446 -35.78 1.05 28.08
N GLY A 447 -34.76 1.62 28.71
CA GLY A 447 -34.30 1.21 30.04
C GLY A 447 -35.36 1.40 31.12
N ARG A 448 -36.08 2.53 31.14
CA ARG A 448 -37.17 2.82 32.06
C ARG A 448 -38.40 1.91 31.89
N ALA A 449 -38.64 1.44 30.67
CA ALA A 449 -39.75 0.52 30.38
C ALA A 449 -39.48 -0.92 30.87
N HIS A 450 -38.31 -1.19 31.45
CA HIS A 450 -37.91 -2.49 32.00
C HIS A 450 -37.74 -2.50 33.53
N VAL A 451 -38.01 -1.38 34.20
CA VAL A 451 -38.13 -1.26 35.63
C VAL A 451 -39.62 -1.14 35.98
#